data_b78278f10f9c74b1a412428f2cffaa6d
#
_entry.id   b78278f10f9c74b1a412428f2cffaa6d
#
_cell.length_a   1.000
_cell.length_b   1.000
_cell.length_c   1.000
_cell.angle_alpha   90.00
_cell.angle_beta   90.00
_cell.angle_gamma   90.00
#
_symmetry.space_group_name_H-M   'P 1'
#
loop_
_entity.id
_entity.type
_entity.pdbx_description
1 polymer ?
#
loop_
_entity_poly.entity_id
_entity_poly.type
_entity_poly.pdbx_seq_one_letter_code
_entity_poly.pdbx_strand_id
1 'polypeptide(L)'
;MDQPNGSTMRVKWEYEALCRQGFSKISILDNFGKNSQKPSNSLFHAQQHSGKFLEKKSYISDLHGIAFEEMWHKSFQFPFHSWKRWGFRTKSHYIDKLEKNIWKNSLHLVCASDFIYDKVKHIQNCTVIRNSVKIDDYYPSTCTNLQIAVVGPFLPGTQNYDALDLIQYCVKKLNDVDFILIGSASDDFKQQLNFSNVTFLGRVDNYIEELTKCSVLLSPYPEHSHILASKNKMLESGACEMAVITSESGALGFPDDFFLVGKSKQDFVDHIISLRDENLRKNYAKKLKDEIKKNYNADNEVKKLIKLYKEFTN
;
A
#
# COMPACT_ATOMS: atom_id res chain seq x y z
N MET A 1 -2.96 6.70 -19.44
CA MET A 1 -2.29 5.63 -18.65
C MET A 1 -3.07 5.46 -17.36
N ASP A 2 -3.48 4.25 -17.01
CA ASP A 2 -4.16 3.99 -15.75
C ASP A 2 -3.22 4.32 -14.59
N GLN A 3 -3.77 4.78 -13.46
CA GLN A 3 -2.93 5.03 -12.28
C GLN A 3 -2.26 3.71 -11.87
N PRO A 4 -0.94 3.71 -11.62
CA PRO A 4 -0.26 2.52 -11.16
C PRO A 4 -0.85 2.10 -9.81
N ASN A 5 -1.27 0.85 -9.70
CA ASN A 5 -1.66 0.27 -8.43
C ASN A 5 -0.41 -0.01 -7.56
N GLY A 6 -0.61 -0.36 -6.29
CA GLY A 6 0.51 -0.60 -5.37
C GLY A 6 1.51 -1.65 -5.86
N SER A 7 1.05 -2.69 -6.56
CA SER A 7 1.92 -3.72 -7.14
C SER A 7 2.78 -3.18 -8.29
N THR A 8 2.19 -2.36 -9.16
CA THR A 8 2.92 -1.71 -10.26
C THR A 8 3.98 -0.74 -9.73
N MET A 9 3.67 -0.01 -8.66
CA MET A 9 4.64 0.87 -8.02
C MET A 9 5.82 0.10 -7.43
N ARG A 10 5.58 -1.06 -6.81
CA ARG A 10 6.65 -1.92 -6.28
C ARG A 10 7.60 -2.37 -7.40
N VAL A 11 7.06 -2.95 -8.48
CA VAL A 11 7.87 -3.38 -9.63
C VAL A 11 8.70 -2.21 -10.19
N LYS A 12 8.10 -1.04 -10.30
CA LYS A 12 8.78 0.16 -10.81
C LYS A 12 9.97 0.56 -9.93
N TRP A 13 9.78 0.74 -8.64
CA TRP A 13 10.89 1.16 -7.76
C TRP A 13 11.98 0.10 -7.64
N GLU A 14 11.64 -1.20 -7.62
CA GLU A 14 12.60 -2.30 -7.66
C GLU A 14 13.44 -2.25 -8.92
N TYR A 15 12.80 -2.14 -10.09
CA TYR A 15 13.48 -2.04 -11.37
C TYR A 15 14.42 -0.83 -11.44
N GLU A 16 13.92 0.36 -11.10
CA GLU A 16 14.72 1.59 -11.09
C GLU A 16 15.90 1.52 -10.12
N ALA A 17 15.70 0.95 -8.93
CA ALA A 17 16.75 0.79 -7.96
C ALA A 17 17.79 -0.24 -8.40
N LEU A 18 17.41 -1.35 -9.04
CA LEU A 18 18.32 -2.33 -9.64
C LEU A 18 19.16 -1.69 -10.75
N CYS A 19 18.54 -0.91 -11.64
CA CYS A 19 19.27 -0.18 -12.70
C CYS A 19 20.30 0.79 -12.11
N ARG A 20 19.94 1.55 -11.05
CA ARG A 20 20.92 2.44 -10.36
C ARG A 20 22.09 1.68 -9.76
N GLN A 21 21.90 0.44 -9.34
CA GLN A 21 22.95 -0.43 -8.79
C GLN A 21 23.74 -1.20 -9.88
N GLY A 22 23.56 -0.86 -11.16
CA GLY A 22 24.34 -1.38 -12.27
C GLY A 22 23.81 -2.70 -12.89
N PHE A 23 22.58 -3.13 -12.56
CA PHE A 23 21.97 -4.27 -13.25
C PHE A 23 21.47 -3.85 -14.63
N SER A 24 22.15 -4.31 -15.69
CA SER A 24 21.84 -3.98 -17.08
C SER A 24 21.06 -5.06 -17.84
N LYS A 25 21.04 -6.30 -17.33
CA LYS A 25 20.37 -7.45 -17.95
C LYS A 25 19.04 -7.76 -17.24
N ILE A 26 18.22 -6.74 -17.05
CA ILE A 26 16.90 -6.84 -16.41
C ILE A 26 15.84 -6.23 -17.32
N SER A 27 14.66 -6.83 -17.38
CA SER A 27 13.52 -6.29 -18.11
C SER A 27 12.21 -6.57 -17.39
N ILE A 28 11.25 -5.67 -17.53
CA ILE A 28 9.88 -5.85 -17.08
C ILE A 28 9.07 -6.51 -18.20
N LEU A 29 8.35 -7.57 -17.88
CA LEU A 29 7.42 -8.24 -18.78
C LEU A 29 6.00 -7.88 -18.36
N ASP A 30 5.42 -6.90 -19.04
CA ASP A 30 4.02 -6.51 -18.82
C ASP A 30 3.06 -7.53 -19.45
N ASN A 31 1.88 -7.65 -18.85
CA ASN A 31 0.82 -8.55 -19.32
C ASN A 31 1.28 -10.01 -19.51
N PHE A 32 2.18 -10.47 -18.64
CA PHE A 32 2.72 -11.81 -18.69
C PHE A 32 1.62 -12.87 -18.51
N GLY A 33 1.52 -13.79 -19.44
CA GLY A 33 0.48 -14.80 -19.47
C GLY A 33 0.95 -16.15 -20.03
N LYS A 34 0.02 -17.08 -20.21
CA LYS A 34 0.31 -18.45 -20.68
C LYS A 34 1.10 -18.48 -21.98
N ASN A 35 0.81 -17.57 -22.92
CA ASN A 35 1.40 -17.51 -24.26
C ASN A 35 2.60 -16.56 -24.36
N SER A 36 3.04 -15.94 -23.25
CA SER A 36 4.20 -15.05 -23.27
C SER A 36 5.48 -15.82 -23.57
N GLN A 37 6.38 -15.22 -24.36
CA GLN A 37 7.71 -15.78 -24.58
C GLN A 37 8.48 -15.81 -23.25
N LYS A 38 9.08 -16.95 -22.98
CA LYS A 38 9.84 -17.22 -21.75
C LYS A 38 11.29 -17.46 -22.14
N PRO A 39 12.19 -16.45 -22.00
CA PRO A 39 13.60 -16.62 -22.29
C PRO A 39 14.17 -17.87 -21.61
N SER A 40 15.02 -18.61 -22.31
CA SER A 40 15.79 -19.71 -21.72
C SER A 40 16.90 -19.14 -20.84
N ASN A 41 17.26 -19.85 -19.78
CA ASN A 41 18.35 -19.48 -18.85
C ASN A 41 18.13 -18.12 -18.17
N SER A 42 16.89 -17.79 -17.82
CA SER A 42 16.54 -16.59 -17.08
C SER A 42 15.93 -16.92 -15.74
N LEU A 43 16.30 -16.17 -14.72
CA LEU A 43 15.60 -16.13 -13.44
C LEU A 43 14.40 -15.19 -13.58
N PHE A 44 13.22 -15.67 -13.25
CA PHE A 44 12.01 -14.84 -13.25
C PHE A 44 11.72 -14.35 -11.83
N HIS A 45 11.36 -13.08 -11.69
CA HIS A 45 10.78 -12.52 -10.48
C HIS A 45 9.27 -12.31 -10.70
N ALA A 46 8.50 -13.27 -10.21
CA ALA A 46 7.07 -13.37 -10.49
C ALA A 46 6.26 -12.60 -9.44
N GLN A 47 5.53 -11.60 -9.88
CA GLN A 47 4.67 -10.79 -9.01
C GLN A 47 3.34 -11.51 -8.75
N GLN A 48 2.99 -11.69 -7.48
CA GLN A 48 1.72 -12.31 -7.05
C GLN A 48 1.44 -13.65 -7.78
N HIS A 49 0.32 -13.72 -8.49
CA HIS A 49 -0.13 -14.93 -9.18
C HIS A 49 0.53 -15.20 -10.54
N SER A 50 1.45 -14.35 -11.01
CA SER A 50 2.11 -14.56 -12.31
C SER A 50 2.98 -15.83 -12.34
N GLY A 51 3.43 -16.32 -11.20
CA GLY A 51 4.14 -17.59 -11.05
C GLY A 51 3.38 -18.81 -11.62
N LYS A 52 2.05 -18.75 -11.65
CA LYS A 52 1.23 -19.82 -12.26
C LYS A 52 1.53 -20.09 -13.76
N PHE A 53 2.12 -19.10 -14.46
CA PHE A 53 2.51 -19.22 -15.86
C PHE A 53 3.95 -19.67 -16.04
N LEU A 54 4.69 -19.86 -14.94
CA LEU A 54 6.12 -20.22 -14.92
C LEU A 54 6.39 -21.68 -14.54
N GLU A 55 5.38 -22.54 -14.59
CA GLU A 55 5.57 -23.98 -14.40
C GLU A 55 6.77 -24.48 -15.22
N LYS A 56 7.69 -25.21 -14.60
CA LYS A 56 8.94 -25.70 -15.18
C LYS A 56 10.03 -24.64 -15.46
N LYS A 57 9.90 -23.43 -14.95
CA LYS A 57 10.94 -22.38 -15.01
C LYS A 57 11.42 -22.03 -13.60
N SER A 58 12.66 -21.56 -13.52
CA SER A 58 13.20 -21.03 -12.26
C SER A 58 12.63 -19.65 -11.98
N TYR A 59 11.90 -19.49 -10.86
CA TYR A 59 11.36 -18.21 -10.46
C TYR A 59 11.37 -17.98 -8.95
N ILE A 60 11.49 -16.72 -8.60
CA ILE A 60 11.23 -16.18 -7.26
C ILE A 60 9.80 -15.64 -7.26
N SER A 61 9.03 -15.89 -6.21
CA SER A 61 7.67 -15.37 -6.08
C SER A 61 7.64 -14.17 -5.13
N ASP A 62 7.14 -13.02 -5.58
CA ASP A 62 7.00 -11.81 -4.79
C ASP A 62 5.56 -11.65 -4.28
N LEU A 63 5.41 -11.58 -2.97
CA LEU A 63 4.15 -11.53 -2.26
C LEU A 63 3.88 -10.11 -1.75
N HIS A 64 2.98 -9.41 -2.43
CA HIS A 64 2.53 -8.07 -2.02
C HIS A 64 1.39 -8.12 -0.99
N GLY A 65 0.83 -9.27 -0.75
CA GLY A 65 -0.25 -9.60 0.16
C GLY A 65 -0.55 -11.08 0.10
N ILE A 66 -1.54 -11.51 0.85
CA ILE A 66 -2.06 -12.87 0.84
C ILE A 66 -3.50 -12.79 0.31
N ALA A 67 -3.65 -13.00 -1.00
CA ALA A 67 -4.90 -12.69 -1.70
C ALA A 67 -6.08 -13.54 -1.21
N PHE A 68 -5.86 -14.76 -0.76
CA PHE A 68 -6.94 -15.56 -0.20
C PHE A 68 -7.45 -14.98 1.13
N GLU A 69 -6.56 -14.46 2.00
CA GLU A 69 -6.95 -13.81 3.25
C GLU A 69 -7.66 -12.48 2.97
N GLU A 70 -7.12 -11.65 2.09
CA GLU A 70 -7.74 -10.39 1.69
C GLU A 70 -9.18 -10.62 1.18
N MET A 71 -9.36 -11.66 0.36
CA MET A 71 -10.66 -12.01 -0.17
C MET A 71 -11.61 -12.58 0.89
N TRP A 72 -11.09 -13.38 1.81
CA TRP A 72 -11.85 -13.88 2.96
C TRP A 72 -12.36 -12.72 3.82
N HIS A 73 -11.47 -11.79 4.20
CA HIS A 73 -11.82 -10.61 4.98
C HIS A 73 -12.82 -9.71 4.23
N LYS A 74 -12.61 -9.49 2.94
CA LYS A 74 -13.54 -8.73 2.09
C LYS A 74 -14.96 -9.32 2.10
N SER A 75 -15.12 -10.62 2.36
CA SER A 75 -16.44 -11.25 2.48
C SER A 75 -17.27 -10.68 3.63
N PHE A 76 -16.63 -10.15 4.69
CA PHE A 76 -17.31 -9.64 5.88
C PHE A 76 -18.11 -8.35 5.64
N GLN A 77 -17.82 -7.61 4.56
CA GLN A 77 -18.63 -6.45 4.17
C GLN A 77 -20.08 -6.82 3.78
N PHE A 78 -20.35 -8.10 3.53
CA PHE A 78 -21.66 -8.58 3.14
C PHE A 78 -22.37 -9.33 4.28
N PRO A 79 -23.72 -9.19 4.42
CA PRO A 79 -24.49 -9.95 5.40
C PRO A 79 -24.27 -11.46 5.27
N PHE A 80 -24.46 -12.19 6.38
CA PHE A 80 -24.22 -13.63 6.43
C PHE A 80 -24.98 -14.43 5.37
N HIS A 81 -26.24 -14.07 5.11
CA HIS A 81 -27.11 -14.72 4.13
C HIS A 81 -26.90 -14.25 2.68
N SER A 82 -25.98 -13.31 2.44
CA SER A 82 -25.71 -12.80 1.09
C SER A 82 -24.93 -13.82 0.25
N TRP A 83 -25.44 -14.11 -0.97
CA TRP A 83 -24.71 -14.93 -1.93
C TRP A 83 -23.32 -14.36 -2.29
N LYS A 84 -23.16 -13.03 -2.25
CA LYS A 84 -21.85 -12.38 -2.47
C LYS A 84 -20.84 -12.81 -1.42
N ARG A 85 -21.23 -12.87 -0.13
CA ARG A 85 -20.37 -13.35 0.95
C ARG A 85 -19.84 -14.76 0.69
N TRP A 86 -20.71 -15.67 0.30
CA TRP A 86 -20.34 -17.06 -0.01
C TRP A 86 -19.50 -17.17 -1.27
N GLY A 87 -19.79 -16.35 -2.29
CA GLY A 87 -18.97 -16.25 -3.51
C GLY A 87 -17.53 -15.81 -3.20
N PHE A 88 -17.32 -14.81 -2.35
CA PHE A 88 -15.99 -14.39 -1.92
C PHE A 88 -15.28 -15.49 -1.13
N ARG A 89 -15.96 -16.21 -0.23
CA ARG A 89 -15.36 -17.31 0.54
C ARG A 89 -14.97 -18.49 -0.33
N THR A 90 -15.82 -18.90 -1.26
CA THR A 90 -15.49 -19.97 -2.21
C THR A 90 -14.29 -19.59 -3.07
N LYS A 91 -14.26 -18.35 -3.56
CA LYS A 91 -13.15 -17.84 -4.34
C LYS A 91 -11.87 -17.75 -3.50
N SER A 92 -11.95 -17.33 -2.24
CA SER A 92 -10.82 -17.34 -1.30
C SER A 92 -10.21 -18.73 -1.19
N HIS A 93 -11.02 -19.76 -1.00
CA HIS A 93 -10.54 -21.14 -0.90
C HIS A 93 -9.86 -21.65 -2.18
N TYR A 94 -10.37 -21.26 -3.35
CA TYR A 94 -9.69 -21.55 -4.62
C TYR A 94 -8.33 -20.82 -4.73
N ILE A 95 -8.29 -19.55 -4.37
CA ILE A 95 -7.08 -18.73 -4.38
C ILE A 95 -6.04 -19.29 -3.40
N ASP A 96 -6.43 -19.74 -2.21
CA ASP A 96 -5.52 -20.38 -1.24
C ASP A 96 -4.76 -21.56 -1.85
N LYS A 97 -5.48 -22.45 -2.54
CA LYS A 97 -4.85 -23.57 -3.24
C LYS A 97 -3.89 -23.12 -4.34
N LEU A 98 -4.28 -22.10 -5.11
CA LEU A 98 -3.46 -21.54 -6.17
C LEU A 98 -2.19 -20.89 -5.61
N GLU A 99 -2.29 -20.06 -4.59
CA GLU A 99 -1.15 -19.38 -3.96
C GLU A 99 -0.18 -20.39 -3.37
N LYS A 100 -0.66 -21.35 -2.58
CA LYS A 100 0.18 -22.40 -2.00
C LYS A 100 0.91 -23.23 -3.05
N ASN A 101 0.28 -23.50 -4.19
CA ASN A 101 0.94 -24.19 -5.29
C ASN A 101 2.05 -23.34 -5.92
N ILE A 102 1.80 -22.06 -6.18
CA ILE A 102 2.80 -21.11 -6.69
C ILE A 102 3.99 -21.02 -5.73
N TRP A 103 3.73 -20.85 -4.44
CA TRP A 103 4.76 -20.67 -3.43
C TRP A 103 5.66 -21.91 -3.29
N LYS A 104 5.07 -23.10 -3.25
CA LYS A 104 5.83 -24.37 -3.16
C LYS A 104 6.71 -24.64 -4.39
N ASN A 105 6.31 -24.17 -5.57
CA ASN A 105 7.04 -24.36 -6.82
C ASN A 105 8.05 -23.25 -7.12
N SER A 106 8.09 -22.17 -6.32
CA SER A 106 9.11 -21.14 -6.45
C SER A 106 10.42 -21.57 -5.83
N LEU A 107 11.53 -20.98 -6.28
CA LEU A 107 12.84 -21.18 -5.66
C LEU A 107 12.92 -20.47 -4.29
N HIS A 108 12.25 -19.34 -4.16
CA HIS A 108 12.27 -18.48 -2.99
C HIS A 108 11.06 -17.56 -2.96
N LEU A 109 10.65 -17.14 -1.76
CA LEU A 109 9.59 -16.14 -1.59
C LEU A 109 10.20 -14.79 -1.16
N VAL A 110 9.73 -13.72 -1.78
CA VAL A 110 9.97 -12.35 -1.35
C VAL A 110 8.69 -11.86 -0.68
N CYS A 111 8.79 -11.42 0.57
CA CYS A 111 7.65 -10.99 1.37
C CYS A 111 7.68 -9.47 1.56
N ALA A 112 6.62 -8.76 1.19
CA ALA A 112 6.54 -7.31 1.31
C ALA A 112 6.40 -6.80 2.74
N SER A 113 6.27 -7.69 3.74
CA SER A 113 6.27 -7.36 5.17
C SER A 113 6.64 -8.55 6.04
N ASP A 114 6.98 -8.27 7.31
CA ASP A 114 7.22 -9.30 8.32
C ASP A 114 5.94 -10.12 8.60
N PHE A 115 4.76 -9.49 8.51
CA PHE A 115 3.47 -10.19 8.67
C PHE A 115 3.24 -11.25 7.58
N ILE A 116 3.60 -10.96 6.33
CA ILE A 116 3.53 -11.95 5.25
C ILE A 116 4.58 -13.05 5.48
N TYR A 117 5.81 -12.67 5.84
CA TYR A 117 6.88 -13.61 6.15
C TYR A 117 6.45 -14.64 7.21
N ASP A 118 5.90 -14.18 8.32
CA ASP A 118 5.48 -15.08 9.42
C ASP A 118 4.40 -16.08 8.99
N LYS A 119 3.56 -15.73 8.03
CA LYS A 119 2.51 -16.60 7.49
C LYS A 119 3.03 -17.64 6.51
N VAL A 120 4.14 -17.38 5.79
CA VAL A 120 4.59 -18.24 4.69
C VAL A 120 5.95 -18.92 4.91
N LYS A 121 6.72 -18.52 5.92
CA LYS A 121 8.07 -19.05 6.22
C LYS A 121 8.15 -20.55 6.42
N HIS A 122 7.03 -21.19 6.74
CA HIS A 122 6.93 -22.64 6.88
C HIS A 122 6.65 -23.38 5.55
N ILE A 123 6.38 -22.66 4.48
CA ILE A 123 6.02 -23.22 3.16
C ILE A 123 7.26 -23.32 2.26
N GLN A 124 8.07 -22.25 2.24
CA GLN A 124 9.26 -22.10 1.40
C GLN A 124 10.25 -21.13 2.06
N ASN A 125 11.53 -21.20 1.68
CA ASN A 125 12.52 -20.18 2.06
C ASN A 125 12.06 -18.79 1.62
N CYS A 126 12.19 -17.81 2.51
CA CYS A 126 11.67 -16.46 2.24
C CYS A 126 12.56 -15.36 2.82
N THR A 127 12.50 -14.21 2.19
CA THR A 127 13.20 -12.98 2.60
C THR A 127 12.22 -11.81 2.63
N VAL A 128 12.31 -10.96 3.67
CA VAL A 128 11.51 -9.75 3.75
C VAL A 128 12.19 -8.64 2.95
N ILE A 129 11.51 -8.16 1.90
CA ILE A 129 11.86 -6.98 1.11
C ILE A 129 10.63 -6.08 1.09
N ARG A 130 10.62 -5.04 1.94
CA ARG A 130 9.45 -4.21 2.19
C ARG A 130 9.12 -3.31 1.01
N ASN A 131 7.84 -2.95 0.86
CA ASN A 131 7.48 -1.79 0.04
C ASN A 131 8.24 -0.59 0.58
N SER A 132 8.81 0.20 -0.29
CA SER A 132 9.77 1.23 0.08
C SER A 132 9.63 2.48 -0.78
N VAL A 133 10.20 3.57 -0.33
CA VAL A 133 10.24 4.83 -1.05
C VAL A 133 11.69 5.26 -1.25
N LYS A 134 11.98 5.92 -2.38
CA LYS A 134 13.24 6.57 -2.60
C LYS A 134 13.20 7.94 -1.90
N ILE A 135 13.82 8.02 -0.73
CA ILE A 135 13.71 9.18 0.19
C ILE A 135 14.03 10.50 -0.50
N ASP A 136 15.01 10.51 -1.40
CA ASP A 136 15.46 11.73 -2.09
C ASP A 136 14.42 12.32 -3.07
N ASP A 137 13.38 11.56 -3.41
CA ASP A 137 12.29 12.04 -4.27
C ASP A 137 11.21 12.79 -3.46
N TYR A 138 11.34 12.83 -2.13
CA TYR A 138 10.36 13.43 -1.22
C TYR A 138 10.98 14.58 -0.42
N TYR A 139 10.24 15.66 -0.28
CA TYR A 139 10.65 16.84 0.49
C TYR A 139 9.62 17.15 1.57
N PRO A 140 10.03 17.82 2.66
CA PRO A 140 9.13 18.09 3.78
C PRO A 140 7.91 18.90 3.38
N SER A 141 6.79 18.63 4.04
CA SER A 141 5.61 19.46 3.93
C SER A 141 5.92 20.92 4.29
N THR A 142 5.45 21.83 3.47
CA THR A 142 5.56 23.28 3.68
C THR A 142 4.38 23.85 4.47
N CYS A 143 3.40 23.01 4.80
CA CYS A 143 2.17 23.42 5.46
C CYS A 143 2.37 23.64 6.96
N THR A 144 2.22 24.87 7.42
CA THR A 144 2.26 25.22 8.85
C THR A 144 0.91 25.03 9.56
N ASN A 145 -0.18 25.18 8.82
CA ASN A 145 -1.53 25.01 9.33
C ASN A 145 -1.95 23.53 9.38
N LEU A 146 -3.01 23.23 10.12
CA LEU A 146 -3.63 21.92 10.09
C LEU A 146 -4.47 21.78 8.82
N GLN A 147 -3.95 21.06 7.84
CA GLN A 147 -4.62 20.74 6.59
C GLN A 147 -4.49 19.24 6.32
N ILE A 148 -5.61 18.59 6.03
CA ILE A 148 -5.72 17.14 5.95
C ILE A 148 -5.74 16.68 4.51
N ALA A 149 -4.77 15.89 4.09
CA ALA A 149 -4.82 15.17 2.82
C ALA A 149 -5.60 13.86 2.95
N VAL A 150 -6.44 13.54 1.99
CA VAL A 150 -7.00 12.20 1.78
C VAL A 150 -6.66 11.77 0.37
N VAL A 151 -5.92 10.67 0.22
CA VAL A 151 -5.38 10.24 -1.09
C VAL A 151 -6.20 9.07 -1.64
N GLY A 152 -6.79 9.29 -2.84
CA GLY A 152 -7.65 8.35 -3.57
C GLY A 152 -6.93 7.19 -4.27
N PRO A 153 -7.60 6.47 -5.14
CA PRO A 153 -8.89 6.79 -5.77
C PRO A 153 -10.12 6.66 -4.85
N PHE A 154 -11.18 7.41 -5.17
CA PHE A 154 -12.48 7.43 -4.48
C PHE A 154 -13.57 6.90 -5.41
N LEU A 155 -13.37 5.70 -5.92
CA LEU A 155 -14.25 5.02 -6.88
C LEU A 155 -14.90 3.80 -6.23
N PRO A 156 -16.11 3.40 -6.64
CA PRO A 156 -16.77 2.22 -6.11
C PRO A 156 -15.86 0.99 -6.09
N GLY A 157 -15.83 0.31 -4.93
CA GLY A 157 -14.98 -0.87 -4.71
C GLY A 157 -13.53 -0.57 -4.31
N THR A 158 -13.17 0.71 -4.14
CA THR A 158 -11.89 1.10 -3.54
C THR A 158 -12.03 1.31 -2.02
N GLN A 159 -10.94 1.17 -1.30
CA GLN A 159 -10.92 1.29 0.16
C GLN A 159 -11.34 2.67 0.67
N ASN A 160 -10.94 3.74 -0.04
CA ASN A 160 -11.36 5.09 0.34
C ASN A 160 -12.85 5.34 0.08
N TYR A 161 -13.43 4.70 -0.95
CA TYR A 161 -14.86 4.76 -1.20
C TYR A 161 -15.62 4.03 -0.08
N ASP A 162 -15.14 2.86 0.34
CA ASP A 162 -15.74 2.09 1.42
C ASP A 162 -15.57 2.77 2.80
N ALA A 163 -14.61 3.71 2.92
CA ALA A 163 -14.39 4.52 4.13
C ALA A 163 -15.10 5.89 4.10
N LEU A 164 -15.97 6.16 3.11
CA LEU A 164 -16.66 7.44 2.93
C LEU A 164 -17.39 7.92 4.18
N ASP A 165 -18.10 7.04 4.86
CA ASP A 165 -18.87 7.38 6.07
C ASP A 165 -17.98 7.92 7.21
N LEU A 166 -16.76 7.40 7.35
CA LEU A 166 -15.79 7.91 8.32
C LEU A 166 -15.23 9.27 7.89
N ILE A 167 -14.87 9.42 6.61
CA ILE A 167 -14.37 10.69 6.07
C ILE A 167 -15.44 11.77 6.26
N GLN A 168 -16.69 11.47 5.91
CA GLN A 168 -17.82 12.39 6.06
C GLN A 168 -18.06 12.78 7.52
N TYR A 169 -17.91 11.82 8.46
CA TYR A 169 -18.03 12.09 9.89
C TYR A 169 -16.97 13.11 10.35
N CYS A 170 -15.70 12.92 9.98
CA CYS A 170 -14.62 13.84 10.32
C CYS A 170 -14.87 15.24 9.73
N VAL A 171 -15.20 15.33 8.45
CA VAL A 171 -15.49 16.59 7.75
C VAL A 171 -16.61 17.37 8.42
N LYS A 172 -17.71 16.70 8.81
CA LYS A 172 -18.85 17.35 9.49
C LYS A 172 -18.53 17.84 10.91
N LYS A 173 -17.67 17.10 11.63
CA LYS A 173 -17.29 17.46 13.00
C LYS A 173 -16.24 18.56 13.08
N LEU A 174 -15.44 18.72 12.03
CA LEU A 174 -14.28 19.59 11.95
C LEU A 174 -14.45 20.59 10.79
N ASN A 175 -15.51 21.40 10.87
CA ASN A 175 -15.88 22.36 9.80
C ASN A 175 -14.87 23.53 9.64
N ASP A 176 -13.95 23.69 10.58
CA ASP A 176 -12.86 24.66 10.60
C ASP A 176 -11.51 24.07 10.12
N VAL A 177 -11.48 22.79 9.71
CA VAL A 177 -10.30 22.11 9.18
C VAL A 177 -10.51 21.80 7.69
N ASP A 178 -9.53 22.13 6.87
CA ASP A 178 -9.57 21.87 5.43
C ASP A 178 -9.19 20.41 5.11
N PHE A 179 -10.00 19.77 4.28
CA PHE A 179 -9.78 18.43 3.75
C PHE A 179 -9.53 18.48 2.25
N ILE A 180 -8.34 18.08 1.84
CA ILE A 180 -7.89 18.08 0.45
C ILE A 180 -7.89 16.65 -0.08
N LEU A 181 -8.79 16.36 -1.02
CA LEU A 181 -8.95 15.03 -1.61
C LEU A 181 -8.21 14.96 -2.94
N ILE A 182 -7.14 14.14 -2.96
CA ILE A 182 -6.23 14.00 -4.10
C ILE A 182 -6.49 12.67 -4.79
N GLY A 183 -6.98 12.69 -6.01
CA GLY A 183 -7.27 11.50 -6.82
C GLY A 183 -8.64 11.52 -7.48
N SER A 184 -8.86 10.59 -8.39
CA SER A 184 -10.15 10.48 -9.10
C SER A 184 -11.27 10.11 -8.14
N ALA A 185 -12.41 10.77 -8.26
CA ALA A 185 -13.60 10.53 -7.45
C ALA A 185 -14.83 10.34 -8.34
N SER A 186 -15.75 9.47 -7.94
CA SER A 186 -17.07 9.36 -8.59
C SER A 186 -17.95 10.57 -8.22
N ASP A 187 -18.92 10.87 -9.07
CA ASP A 187 -19.82 11.99 -8.81
C ASP A 187 -20.66 11.77 -7.55
N ASP A 188 -21.08 10.54 -7.28
CA ASP A 188 -21.76 10.16 -6.06
C ASP A 188 -20.89 10.43 -4.81
N PHE A 189 -19.62 10.09 -4.84
CA PHE A 189 -18.68 10.37 -3.75
C PHE A 189 -18.51 11.87 -3.51
N LYS A 190 -18.38 12.67 -4.58
CA LYS A 190 -18.28 14.13 -4.50
C LYS A 190 -19.54 14.74 -3.92
N GLN A 191 -20.72 14.27 -4.36
CA GLN A 191 -22.00 14.76 -3.87
C GLN A 191 -22.17 14.55 -2.37
N GLN A 192 -21.73 13.39 -1.85
CA GLN A 192 -21.82 13.05 -0.42
C GLN A 192 -20.83 13.85 0.44
N LEU A 193 -19.74 14.36 -0.14
CA LEU A 193 -18.74 15.20 0.54
C LEU A 193 -18.76 16.67 0.05
N ASN A 194 -19.91 17.17 -0.38
CA ASN A 194 -20.06 18.57 -0.77
C ASN A 194 -20.20 19.47 0.47
N PHE A 195 -19.06 19.75 1.12
CA PHE A 195 -18.94 20.65 2.26
C PHE A 195 -17.96 21.77 1.95
N SER A 196 -18.13 22.95 2.59
CA SER A 196 -17.29 24.13 2.35
C SER A 196 -15.82 23.95 2.69
N ASN A 197 -15.50 23.02 3.59
CA ASN A 197 -14.14 22.65 4.03
C ASN A 197 -13.55 21.45 3.29
N VAL A 198 -14.15 21.06 2.14
CA VAL A 198 -13.66 19.95 1.31
C VAL A 198 -13.28 20.47 -0.07
N THR A 199 -12.06 20.18 -0.49
CA THR A 199 -11.58 20.48 -1.85
C THR A 199 -11.18 19.21 -2.56
N PHE A 200 -11.75 18.97 -3.75
CA PHE A 200 -11.38 17.88 -4.64
C PHE A 200 -10.40 18.39 -5.71
N LEU A 201 -9.15 17.92 -5.66
CA LEU A 201 -8.17 18.25 -6.70
C LEU A 201 -8.29 17.36 -7.93
N GLY A 202 -8.96 16.20 -7.78
CA GLY A 202 -8.99 15.23 -8.84
C GLY A 202 -7.62 14.58 -9.06
N ARG A 203 -7.36 14.15 -10.30
CA ARG A 203 -6.07 13.63 -10.71
C ARG A 203 -5.11 14.77 -10.95
N VAL A 204 -3.97 14.75 -10.29
CA VAL A 204 -2.94 15.79 -10.37
C VAL A 204 -1.68 15.26 -11.07
N ASP A 205 -0.96 16.12 -11.76
CA ASP A 205 0.27 15.75 -12.49
C ASP A 205 1.46 15.62 -11.51
N ASN A 206 1.58 16.55 -10.57
CA ASN A 206 2.59 16.52 -9.53
C ASN A 206 1.97 16.18 -8.17
N TYR A 207 1.85 14.88 -7.93
CA TYR A 207 1.24 14.36 -6.72
C TYR A 207 1.96 14.80 -5.43
N ILE A 208 3.29 14.77 -5.42
CA ILE A 208 4.09 15.09 -4.22
C ILE A 208 3.96 16.58 -3.87
N GLU A 209 3.93 17.45 -4.87
CA GLU A 209 3.73 18.88 -4.65
C GLU A 209 2.38 19.16 -3.97
N GLU A 210 1.31 18.53 -4.45
CA GLU A 210 -0.01 18.72 -3.84
C GLU A 210 -0.08 18.10 -2.43
N LEU A 211 0.55 16.95 -2.24
CA LEU A 211 0.61 16.28 -0.95
C LEU A 211 1.31 17.16 0.10
N THR A 212 2.42 17.79 -0.24
CA THR A 212 3.23 18.61 0.69
C THR A 212 2.58 19.96 1.06
N LYS A 213 1.49 20.34 0.40
CA LYS A 213 0.64 21.46 0.84
C LYS A 213 -0.24 21.11 2.04
N CYS A 214 -0.27 19.85 2.45
CA CYS A 214 -0.98 19.36 3.63
C CYS A 214 0.01 18.95 4.72
N SER A 215 -0.45 18.95 5.98
CA SER A 215 0.39 18.60 7.14
C SER A 215 0.06 17.24 7.75
N VAL A 216 -1.08 16.68 7.41
CA VAL A 216 -1.56 15.39 7.93
C VAL A 216 -2.15 14.56 6.79
N LEU A 217 -1.83 13.27 6.73
CA LEU A 217 -2.56 12.30 5.92
C LEU A 217 -3.64 11.62 6.76
N LEU A 218 -4.87 11.67 6.31
CA LEU A 218 -5.95 10.80 6.78
C LEU A 218 -6.10 9.63 5.81
N SER A 219 -5.78 8.44 6.27
CA SER A 219 -5.78 7.21 5.45
C SER A 219 -6.62 6.12 6.09
N PRO A 220 -7.95 6.28 6.13
CA PRO A 220 -8.84 5.30 6.72
C PRO A 220 -8.95 4.07 5.82
N TYR A 221 -8.91 2.90 6.43
CA TYR A 221 -9.19 1.63 5.78
C TYR A 221 -10.40 0.98 6.45
N PRO A 222 -11.35 0.43 5.70
CA PRO A 222 -12.51 -0.24 6.28
C PRO A 222 -12.08 -1.51 7.03
N GLU A 223 -12.85 -1.94 8.02
CA GLU A 223 -12.53 -3.11 8.87
C GLU A 223 -12.30 -4.40 8.09
N HIS A 224 -12.97 -4.56 6.95
CA HIS A 224 -12.80 -5.72 6.08
C HIS A 224 -11.54 -5.66 5.19
N SER A 225 -10.78 -4.59 5.26
CA SER A 225 -9.49 -4.49 4.55
C SER A 225 -8.41 -5.26 5.30
N HIS A 226 -7.79 -6.23 4.65
CA HIS A 226 -6.76 -7.08 5.23
C HIS A 226 -5.49 -7.09 4.37
N ILE A 227 -4.89 -5.91 4.19
CA ILE A 227 -3.66 -5.74 3.42
C ILE A 227 -2.47 -5.81 4.38
N LEU A 228 -1.68 -6.86 4.27
CA LEU A 228 -0.53 -7.12 5.16
C LEU A 228 0.76 -6.44 4.72
N ALA A 229 0.81 -5.87 3.52
CA ALA A 229 1.95 -5.08 3.05
C ALA A 229 1.83 -3.61 3.47
N SER A 230 2.98 -2.94 3.52
CA SER A 230 3.05 -1.50 3.76
C SER A 230 2.34 -0.71 2.66
N LYS A 231 1.60 0.34 3.02
CA LYS A 231 0.80 1.16 2.09
C LYS A 231 1.63 2.34 1.60
N ASN A 232 1.87 2.40 0.28
CA ASN A 232 2.75 3.41 -0.33
C ASN A 232 2.38 4.84 0.05
N LYS A 233 1.10 5.23 -0.03
CA LYS A 233 0.66 6.59 0.31
C LYS A 233 0.99 7.01 1.74
N MET A 234 1.04 6.04 2.68
CA MET A 234 1.41 6.32 4.07
C MET A 234 2.94 6.46 4.20
N LEU A 235 3.72 5.66 3.45
CA LEU A 235 5.17 5.80 3.37
C LEU A 235 5.56 7.13 2.70
N GLU A 236 4.91 7.48 1.60
CA GLU A 236 5.13 8.73 0.86
C GLU A 236 4.84 9.95 1.74
N SER A 237 3.70 9.96 2.43
CA SER A 237 3.34 11.05 3.34
C SER A 237 4.32 11.20 4.51
N GLY A 238 4.75 10.07 5.10
CA GLY A 238 5.76 10.12 6.16
C GLY A 238 7.14 10.56 5.64
N ALA A 239 7.52 10.19 4.41
CA ALA A 239 8.74 10.70 3.77
C ALA A 239 8.66 12.22 3.54
N CYS A 240 7.46 12.77 3.32
CA CYS A 240 7.18 14.20 3.25
C CYS A 240 7.03 14.88 4.63
N GLU A 241 7.44 14.23 5.73
CA GLU A 241 7.27 14.78 7.09
C GLU A 241 5.82 15.20 7.41
N MET A 242 4.87 14.33 7.07
CA MET A 242 3.47 14.50 7.45
C MET A 242 3.12 13.53 8.58
N ALA A 243 2.29 13.95 9.52
CA ALA A 243 1.67 13.02 10.46
C ALA A 243 0.64 12.15 9.73
N VAL A 244 0.47 10.91 10.15
CA VAL A 244 -0.48 9.97 9.52
C VAL A 244 -1.47 9.44 10.54
N ILE A 245 -2.76 9.56 10.23
CA ILE A 245 -3.87 8.98 10.98
C ILE A 245 -4.47 7.86 10.13
N THR A 246 -4.64 6.68 10.72
CA THR A 246 -5.19 5.52 10.01
C THR A 246 -6.06 4.67 10.92
N SER A 247 -6.72 3.64 10.38
CA SER A 247 -7.46 2.63 11.13
C SER A 247 -6.55 1.45 11.51
N GLU A 248 -7.02 0.54 12.36
CA GLU A 248 -6.32 -0.71 12.68
C GLU A 248 -6.04 -1.52 11.39
N SER A 249 -7.00 -1.61 10.48
CA SER A 249 -6.81 -2.25 9.17
C SER A 249 -5.79 -1.53 8.29
N GLY A 250 -5.69 -0.21 8.41
CA GLY A 250 -4.68 0.58 7.70
C GLY A 250 -3.27 0.39 8.27
N ALA A 251 -3.15 0.20 9.58
CA ALA A 251 -1.88 -0.03 10.25
C ALA A 251 -1.30 -1.42 10.01
N LEU A 252 -2.11 -2.41 9.56
CA LEU A 252 -1.59 -3.74 9.22
C LEU A 252 -0.41 -3.64 8.24
N GLY A 253 0.62 -4.44 8.47
CA GLY A 253 1.85 -4.44 7.66
C GLY A 253 2.92 -3.45 8.12
N PHE A 254 2.66 -2.71 9.20
CA PHE A 254 3.60 -1.83 9.88
C PHE A 254 3.80 -2.25 11.33
N PRO A 255 4.93 -1.92 11.96
CA PRO A 255 5.11 -2.10 13.40
C PRO A 255 4.09 -1.31 14.22
N ASP A 256 3.86 -1.73 15.46
CA ASP A 256 3.04 -1.00 16.42
C ASP A 256 3.59 0.41 16.66
N ASP A 257 2.72 1.34 17.06
CA ASP A 257 3.06 2.75 17.36
C ASP A 257 3.66 3.57 16.21
N PHE A 258 3.49 3.08 14.97
CA PHE A 258 3.98 3.75 13.77
C PHE A 258 3.11 4.95 13.39
N PHE A 259 1.81 4.86 13.65
CA PHE A 259 0.79 5.86 13.28
C PHE A 259 -0.13 6.20 14.44
N LEU A 260 -0.90 7.28 14.27
CA LEU A 260 -2.09 7.52 15.08
C LEU A 260 -3.23 6.61 14.58
N VAL A 261 -3.67 5.68 15.41
CA VAL A 261 -4.65 4.65 15.01
C VAL A 261 -5.99 4.92 15.67
N GLY A 262 -7.00 5.23 14.86
CA GLY A 262 -8.38 5.36 15.30
C GLY A 262 -9.13 4.01 15.24
N LYS A 263 -9.81 3.65 16.33
CA LYS A 263 -10.66 2.45 16.46
C LYS A 263 -12.14 2.78 16.26
N SER A 264 -12.52 4.00 16.56
CA SER A 264 -13.86 4.55 16.36
C SER A 264 -13.80 5.82 15.52
N LYS A 265 -14.93 6.24 14.94
CA LYS A 265 -15.00 7.52 14.22
C LYS A 265 -14.60 8.71 15.08
N GLN A 266 -14.91 8.65 16.39
CA GLN A 266 -14.56 9.72 17.32
C GLN A 266 -13.04 9.79 17.55
N ASP A 267 -12.33 8.66 17.62
CA ASP A 267 -10.87 8.66 17.78
C ASP A 267 -10.17 9.40 16.64
N PHE A 268 -10.69 9.26 15.41
CA PHE A 268 -10.14 10.02 14.27
C PHE A 268 -10.30 11.53 14.45
N VAL A 269 -11.46 11.97 14.91
CA VAL A 269 -11.71 13.38 15.23
C VAL A 269 -10.78 13.84 16.33
N ASP A 270 -10.63 13.07 17.42
CA ASP A 270 -9.78 13.41 18.56
C ASP A 270 -8.30 13.46 18.16
N HIS A 271 -7.83 12.55 17.33
CA HIS A 271 -6.48 12.58 16.74
C HIS A 271 -6.26 13.84 15.90
N ILE A 272 -7.22 14.20 15.02
CA ILE A 272 -7.11 15.42 14.21
C ILE A 272 -7.06 16.66 15.13
N ILE A 273 -7.91 16.71 16.16
CA ILE A 273 -7.92 17.82 17.14
C ILE A 273 -6.58 17.90 17.87
N SER A 274 -6.01 16.78 18.31
CA SER A 274 -4.71 16.76 18.99
C SER A 274 -3.58 17.31 18.13
N LEU A 275 -3.63 17.07 16.81
CA LEU A 275 -2.65 17.56 15.84
C LEU A 275 -2.82 19.05 15.50
N ARG A 276 -3.75 19.80 16.11
CA ARG A 276 -3.76 21.27 16.09
C ARG A 276 -2.53 21.83 16.78
N ASP A 277 -2.01 21.13 17.80
CA ASP A 277 -0.70 21.42 18.38
C ASP A 277 0.38 21.14 17.32
N GLU A 278 1.01 22.21 16.85
CA GLU A 278 2.04 22.15 15.82
C GLU A 278 3.26 21.35 16.26
N ASN A 279 3.66 21.46 17.53
CA ASN A 279 4.82 20.75 18.06
C ASN A 279 4.54 19.24 18.11
N LEU A 280 3.35 18.87 18.59
CA LEU A 280 2.93 17.46 18.58
C LEU A 280 2.89 16.91 17.18
N ARG A 281 2.29 17.63 16.22
CA ARG A 281 2.21 17.26 14.80
C ARG A 281 3.61 17.06 14.18
N LYS A 282 4.53 18.02 14.42
CA LYS A 282 5.91 17.93 13.94
C LYS A 282 6.68 16.75 14.55
N ASN A 283 6.45 16.47 15.84
CA ASN A 283 7.10 15.33 16.51
C ASN A 283 6.66 13.99 15.90
N TYR A 284 5.35 13.81 15.65
CA TYR A 284 4.86 12.61 14.96
C TYR A 284 5.42 12.49 13.53
N ALA A 285 5.39 13.56 12.77
CA ALA A 285 5.89 13.61 11.41
C ALA A 285 7.39 13.26 11.33
N LYS A 286 8.20 13.84 12.20
CA LYS A 286 9.65 13.57 12.28
C LYS A 286 9.93 12.13 12.67
N LYS A 287 9.28 11.62 13.72
CA LYS A 287 9.43 10.21 14.15
C LYS A 287 9.13 9.27 12.97
N LEU A 288 8.03 9.52 12.27
CA LEU A 288 7.62 8.70 11.13
C LEU A 288 8.65 8.77 9.99
N LYS A 289 9.15 9.95 9.63
CA LYS A 289 10.19 10.10 8.60
C LYS A 289 11.46 9.35 8.96
N ASP A 290 11.94 9.46 10.20
CA ASP A 290 13.15 8.79 10.66
C ASP A 290 13.00 7.25 10.55
N GLU A 291 11.86 6.72 10.93
CA GLU A 291 11.56 5.30 10.79
C GLU A 291 11.47 4.84 9.32
N ILE A 292 10.83 5.64 8.46
CA ILE A 292 10.76 5.34 7.02
C ILE A 292 12.16 5.36 6.40
N LYS A 293 12.97 6.35 6.72
CA LYS A 293 14.35 6.45 6.24
C LYS A 293 15.18 5.24 6.64
N LYS A 294 14.97 4.73 7.86
CA LYS A 294 15.70 3.58 8.39
C LYS A 294 15.23 2.25 7.80
N ASN A 295 13.92 2.03 7.73
CA ASN A 295 13.33 0.70 7.52
C ASN A 295 12.61 0.54 6.18
N TYR A 296 12.36 1.63 5.44
CA TYR A 296 11.59 1.62 4.18
C TYR A 296 12.29 2.42 3.05
N ASN A 297 13.62 2.47 3.09
CA ASN A 297 14.42 3.09 2.04
C ASN A 297 14.64 2.12 0.89
N ALA A 298 14.22 2.49 -0.32
CA ALA A 298 14.29 1.66 -1.52
C ALA A 298 15.72 1.18 -1.85
N ASP A 299 16.73 2.04 -1.68
CA ASP A 299 18.13 1.67 -1.97
C ASP A 299 18.71 0.65 -0.96
N ASN A 300 18.16 0.59 0.25
CA ASN A 300 18.53 -0.43 1.23
C ASN A 300 17.79 -1.75 0.98
N GLU A 301 16.51 -1.69 0.65
CA GLU A 301 15.72 -2.89 0.37
C GLU A 301 16.18 -3.59 -0.92
N VAL A 302 16.55 -2.83 -1.96
CA VAL A 302 17.07 -3.41 -3.22
C VAL A 302 18.39 -4.16 -3.03
N LYS A 303 19.24 -3.78 -2.07
CA LYS A 303 20.48 -4.53 -1.77
C LYS A 303 20.18 -5.97 -1.34
N LYS A 304 19.08 -6.20 -0.61
CA LYS A 304 18.62 -7.55 -0.24
C LYS A 304 18.19 -8.33 -1.48
N LEU A 305 17.47 -7.67 -2.39
CA LEU A 305 17.04 -8.29 -3.65
C LEU A 305 18.23 -8.66 -4.54
N ILE A 306 19.23 -7.79 -4.63
CA ILE A 306 20.49 -8.05 -5.36
C ILE A 306 21.22 -9.27 -4.79
N LYS A 307 21.32 -9.35 -3.45
CA LYS A 307 21.94 -10.51 -2.80
C LYS A 307 21.19 -11.80 -3.17
N LEU A 308 19.88 -11.76 -3.09
CA LEU A 308 19.02 -12.90 -3.43
C LEU A 308 19.23 -13.33 -4.90
N TYR A 309 19.25 -12.39 -5.85
CA TYR A 309 19.48 -12.73 -7.26
C TYR A 309 20.83 -13.40 -7.50
N LYS A 310 21.90 -12.91 -6.85
CA LYS A 310 23.23 -13.51 -6.97
C LYS A 310 23.27 -14.96 -6.47
N GLU A 311 22.45 -15.32 -5.48
CA GLU A 311 22.38 -16.71 -4.97
C GLU A 311 21.78 -17.69 -6.01
N PHE A 312 20.96 -17.20 -6.93
CA PHE A 312 20.27 -18.05 -7.93
C PHE A 312 20.77 -17.86 -9.39
N THR A 313 21.72 -16.96 -9.63
CA THR A 313 22.25 -16.69 -10.97
C THR A 313 23.73 -17.05 -11.12
N ASN A 314 24.40 -17.41 -10.03
CA ASN A 314 25.75 -18.01 -10.02
C ASN A 314 25.58 -19.55 -10.09
#